data_1188eb3422299c15f0ef0a0501b438d4
#
_entry.id   1188eb3422299c15f0ef0a0501b438d4
#
_cell.length_a   1.000
_cell.length_b   1.000
_cell.length_c   1.000
_cell.angle_alpha   90.00
_cell.angle_beta   90.00
_cell.angle_gamma   90.00
#
_symmetry.space_group_name_H-M   'P 1'
#
loop_
_entity.id
_entity.type
_entity.pdbx_description
1 polymer ?
#
loop_
_entity_poly.entity_id
_entity_poly.type
_entity_poly.pdbx_seq_one_letter_code
_entity_poly.pdbx_strand_id
1 'polypeptide(L)'
;MDNTAITEIIQSGNIDTMLDDVSKKTSKPVTILPDGYEIVSLEGHNTNASHYRLNYTTNCITDFVDYCNKFMKKGLSLCFVNQGSMAAESIIDLGTPEEPLHKIHKASLALKKTSAYKELLGIVNKALTQRQVADYLEDWEGDLVIFSSNGEVIESKKAAKRFMDLTIESAKKLNSVVGDFSSSMSNLERIEAKEQETIPSRIEVVITPFHGLGIRTFVLRVSILTNDVRAPQIVLRLVKEEEGLEEMAQDFSTLLMESIDNSQVYIGSV
;
A
#
# COMPACT_ATOMS: atom_id res chain seq x y z
N MET A 1 68.60 10.00 -20.13
CA MET A 1 67.30 9.54 -19.57
C MET A 1 67.33 9.84 -18.09
N ASP A 2 66.41 10.62 -17.67
CA ASP A 2 66.33 11.10 -16.30
C ASP A 2 65.94 9.96 -15.37
N ASN A 3 66.76 9.66 -14.36
CA ASN A 3 66.51 8.58 -13.38
C ASN A 3 65.12 8.71 -12.71
N THR A 4 64.59 9.91 -12.65
CA THR A 4 63.26 10.22 -12.14
C THR A 4 62.15 9.56 -12.94
N ALA A 5 62.19 9.60 -14.29
CA ALA A 5 61.19 9.02 -15.17
C ALA A 5 61.16 7.47 -15.08
N ILE A 6 62.36 6.85 -14.90
CA ILE A 6 62.42 5.40 -14.69
C ILE A 6 61.86 5.00 -13.36
N THR A 7 62.12 5.80 -12.33
CA THR A 7 61.62 5.55 -10.98
C THR A 7 60.07 5.70 -10.91
N GLU A 8 59.52 6.68 -11.63
CA GLU A 8 58.05 6.86 -11.77
C GLU A 8 57.38 5.71 -12.51
N ILE A 9 58.01 5.19 -13.60
CA ILE A 9 57.49 4.05 -14.33
C ILE A 9 57.53 2.78 -13.48
N ILE A 10 58.57 2.57 -12.72
CA ILE A 10 58.71 1.42 -11.83
C ILE A 10 57.71 1.54 -10.65
N GLN A 11 57.50 2.73 -10.14
CA GLN A 11 56.50 2.95 -9.07
C GLN A 11 55.06 2.73 -9.57
N SER A 12 54.71 3.19 -10.78
CA SER A 12 53.40 2.94 -11.37
C SER A 12 53.14 1.45 -11.65
N GLY A 13 54.14 0.72 -12.16
CA GLY A 13 54.05 -0.72 -12.35
C GLY A 13 53.94 -1.53 -11.04
N ASN A 14 54.57 -1.04 -9.98
CA ASN A 14 54.41 -1.66 -8.66
C ASN A 14 53.07 -1.39 -7.99
N ILE A 15 52.44 -0.25 -8.30
CA ILE A 15 51.11 0.09 -7.76
C ILE A 15 50.05 -0.89 -8.29
N ASP A 16 50.08 -1.22 -9.58
CA ASP A 16 49.12 -2.18 -10.16
C ASP A 16 49.28 -3.58 -9.54
N THR A 17 50.50 -4.03 -9.33
CA THR A 17 50.77 -5.30 -8.62
C THR A 17 50.36 -5.26 -7.15
N MET A 18 50.57 -4.14 -6.45
CA MET A 18 50.14 -3.97 -5.09
C MET A 18 48.60 -3.90 -4.95
N LEU A 19 47.92 -3.22 -5.86
CA LEU A 19 46.46 -3.17 -5.92
C LEU A 19 45.85 -4.54 -6.19
N ASP A 20 46.42 -5.30 -7.10
CA ASP A 20 46.01 -6.68 -7.37
C ASP A 20 46.23 -7.62 -6.19
N ASP A 21 47.34 -7.50 -5.49
CA ASP A 21 47.61 -8.28 -4.28
C ASP A 21 46.73 -7.91 -3.08
N VAL A 22 46.45 -6.62 -2.91
CA VAL A 22 45.56 -6.13 -1.85
C VAL A 22 44.10 -6.51 -2.15
N SER A 23 43.65 -6.41 -3.41
CA SER A 23 42.29 -6.79 -3.78
C SER A 23 42.04 -8.29 -3.67
N LYS A 24 43.03 -9.12 -3.91
CA LYS A 24 42.99 -10.59 -3.74
C LYS A 24 43.04 -11.02 -2.26
N LYS A 25 43.66 -10.23 -1.39
CA LYS A 25 43.82 -10.53 0.04
C LYS A 25 42.73 -9.91 0.93
N THR A 26 42.02 -8.92 0.45
CA THR A 26 40.94 -8.26 1.18
C THR A 26 39.60 -8.44 0.43
N SER A 27 38.57 -8.89 1.12
CA SER A 27 37.21 -8.96 0.56
C SER A 27 36.57 -7.57 0.35
N LYS A 28 37.31 -6.48 0.59
CA LYS A 28 36.85 -5.11 0.39
C LYS A 28 37.63 -4.44 -0.73
N PRO A 29 36.98 -3.70 -1.64
CA PRO A 29 37.67 -2.91 -2.65
C PRO A 29 38.45 -1.80 -1.92
N VAL A 30 39.77 -1.89 -1.97
CA VAL A 30 40.68 -0.90 -1.39
C VAL A 30 41.52 -0.32 -2.52
N THR A 31 41.54 1.01 -2.61
CA THR A 31 42.41 1.75 -3.53
C THR A 31 43.39 2.56 -2.71
N ILE A 32 44.67 2.41 -3.00
CA ILE A 32 45.77 3.21 -2.42
C ILE A 32 46.29 4.09 -3.55
N LEU A 33 46.17 5.41 -3.39
CA LEU A 33 46.70 6.36 -4.37
C LEU A 33 47.87 7.12 -3.74
N PRO A 34 48.94 7.38 -4.48
CA PRO A 34 49.98 8.30 -4.08
C PRO A 34 49.43 9.73 -3.95
N ASP A 35 50.13 10.57 -3.20
CA ASP A 35 49.79 11.99 -3.07
C ASP A 35 49.77 12.66 -4.45
N GLY A 36 48.66 13.38 -4.73
CA GLY A 36 48.47 14.08 -6.01
C GLY A 36 47.76 13.30 -7.12
N TYR A 37 47.36 12.04 -6.87
CA TYR A 37 46.52 11.26 -7.80
C TYR A 37 45.06 11.31 -7.41
N GLU A 38 44.18 11.39 -8.42
CA GLU A 38 42.72 11.38 -8.23
C GLU A 38 42.12 10.17 -8.95
N ILE A 39 41.01 9.64 -8.35
CA ILE A 39 40.22 8.59 -9.01
C ILE A 39 39.31 9.26 -10.03
N VAL A 40 39.57 9.04 -11.33
CA VAL A 40 38.73 9.52 -12.42
C VAL A 40 37.95 8.37 -13.02
N SER A 41 36.62 8.51 -13.09
CA SER A 41 35.81 7.54 -13.83
C SER A 41 35.95 7.73 -15.32
N LEU A 42 36.43 6.72 -16.02
CA LEU A 42 36.52 6.68 -17.49
C LEU A 42 35.25 6.14 -18.15
N GLU A 43 34.20 5.87 -17.38
CA GLU A 43 32.96 5.23 -17.88
C GLU A 43 32.31 6.06 -19.01
N GLY A 44 32.36 7.41 -18.92
CA GLY A 44 31.83 8.30 -19.96
C GLY A 44 32.61 8.27 -21.27
N HIS A 45 33.84 7.73 -21.28
CA HIS A 45 34.71 7.59 -22.47
C HIS A 45 34.68 6.18 -23.07
N ASN A 46 34.05 5.22 -22.36
CA ASN A 46 33.88 3.86 -22.86
C ASN A 46 32.72 3.78 -23.86
N THR A 47 32.86 2.91 -24.86
CA THR A 47 31.81 2.67 -25.87
C THR A 47 30.54 2.09 -25.26
N ASN A 48 30.66 1.33 -24.17
CA ASN A 48 29.59 0.72 -23.43
C ASN A 48 29.75 1.04 -21.94
N ALA A 49 28.64 1.25 -21.24
CA ALA A 49 28.62 1.35 -19.79
C ALA A 49 29.03 0.02 -19.15
N SER A 50 29.80 0.07 -18.06
CA SER A 50 30.25 -1.14 -17.34
C SER A 50 29.10 -1.90 -16.68
N HIS A 51 28.01 -1.20 -16.34
CA HIS A 51 26.83 -1.75 -15.68
C HIS A 51 25.56 -1.16 -16.28
N TYR A 52 24.50 -1.98 -16.32
CA TYR A 52 23.17 -1.52 -16.71
C TYR A 52 22.51 -0.81 -15.52
N ARG A 53 22.38 0.51 -15.60
CA ARG A 53 21.83 1.36 -14.55
C ARG A 53 20.47 1.87 -14.97
N LEU A 54 19.41 1.36 -14.38
CA LEU A 54 18.07 1.86 -14.63
C LEU A 54 17.20 1.61 -13.39
N ASN A 55 16.45 2.63 -13.01
CA ASN A 55 15.35 2.52 -12.05
C ASN A 55 14.04 2.72 -12.82
N TYR A 56 13.39 1.63 -13.18
CA TYR A 56 12.10 1.64 -13.88
C TYR A 56 10.98 1.81 -12.85
N THR A 57 10.05 2.75 -13.08
CA THR A 57 8.91 2.99 -12.20
C THR A 57 7.61 2.97 -12.98
N THR A 58 6.61 2.23 -12.48
CA THR A 58 5.28 2.12 -13.10
C THR A 58 4.17 2.00 -12.05
N ASN A 59 2.92 2.22 -12.50
CA ASN A 59 1.71 1.92 -11.73
C ASN A 59 0.90 0.77 -12.35
N CYS A 60 1.42 0.14 -13.41
CA CYS A 60 0.79 -0.95 -14.14
C CYS A 60 1.46 -2.28 -13.77
N ILE A 61 0.66 -3.22 -13.25
CA ILE A 61 1.17 -4.55 -12.85
C ILE A 61 1.73 -5.30 -14.06
N THR A 62 1.03 -5.28 -15.20
CA THR A 62 1.46 -5.99 -16.41
C THR A 62 2.81 -5.49 -16.90
N ASP A 63 3.00 -4.16 -17.00
CA ASP A 63 4.27 -3.57 -17.44
C ASP A 63 5.42 -3.89 -16.47
N PHE A 64 5.13 -3.92 -15.16
CA PHE A 64 6.10 -4.30 -14.15
C PHE A 64 6.51 -5.77 -14.30
N VAL A 65 5.55 -6.66 -14.45
CA VAL A 65 5.77 -8.10 -14.65
C VAL A 65 6.56 -8.37 -15.92
N ASP A 66 6.17 -7.75 -17.04
CA ASP A 66 6.87 -7.91 -18.33
C ASP A 66 8.33 -7.42 -18.23
N TYR A 67 8.54 -6.28 -17.53
CA TYR A 67 9.87 -5.76 -17.29
C TYR A 67 10.71 -6.72 -16.41
N CYS A 68 10.12 -7.23 -15.34
CA CYS A 68 10.78 -8.20 -14.47
C CYS A 68 11.13 -9.48 -15.23
N ASN A 69 10.20 -10.07 -15.96
CA ASN A 69 10.42 -11.28 -16.73
C ASN A 69 11.51 -11.13 -17.80
N LYS A 70 11.65 -9.92 -18.37
CA LYS A 70 12.69 -9.60 -19.34
C LYS A 70 14.10 -9.53 -18.74
N PHE A 71 14.24 -8.99 -17.52
CA PHE A 71 15.56 -8.63 -16.98
C PHE A 71 15.97 -9.42 -15.74
N MET A 72 15.03 -10.02 -15.00
CA MET A 72 15.34 -10.80 -13.80
C MET A 72 15.97 -12.15 -14.14
N LYS A 73 16.92 -12.57 -13.32
CA LYS A 73 17.60 -13.84 -13.44
C LYS A 73 17.39 -14.65 -12.16
N LYS A 74 17.06 -15.93 -12.33
CA LYS A 74 16.81 -16.86 -11.22
C LYS A 74 18.02 -16.91 -10.28
N GLY A 75 17.78 -16.71 -8.99
CA GLY A 75 18.80 -16.74 -7.94
C GLY A 75 19.65 -15.46 -7.83
N LEU A 76 19.51 -14.49 -8.76
CA LEU A 76 20.26 -13.24 -8.76
C LEU A 76 19.37 -12.01 -8.56
N SER A 77 18.06 -12.19 -8.57
CA SER A 77 17.08 -11.13 -8.48
C SER A 77 16.00 -11.50 -7.44
N LEU A 78 15.51 -10.52 -6.71
CA LEU A 78 14.42 -10.68 -5.74
C LEU A 78 13.40 -9.55 -5.89
N CYS A 79 12.14 -9.86 -5.54
CA CYS A 79 11.05 -8.89 -5.48
C CYS A 79 10.53 -8.78 -4.05
N PHE A 80 10.24 -7.57 -3.60
CA PHE A 80 9.73 -7.26 -2.27
C PHE A 80 8.43 -6.49 -2.39
N VAL A 81 7.41 -6.90 -1.63
CA VAL A 81 6.11 -6.24 -1.54
C VAL A 81 6.01 -5.51 -0.21
N ASN A 82 5.86 -4.21 -0.26
CA ASN A 82 5.63 -3.38 0.92
C ASN A 82 4.12 -3.30 1.19
N GLN A 83 3.69 -3.92 2.29
CA GLN A 83 2.29 -3.96 2.73
C GLN A 83 1.71 -2.57 3.00
N GLY A 84 2.45 -1.71 3.69
CA GLY A 84 1.93 -0.39 4.11
C GLY A 84 1.67 0.56 2.94
N SER A 85 2.49 0.49 1.89
CA SER A 85 2.35 1.35 0.71
C SER A 85 1.65 0.67 -0.47
N MET A 86 1.40 -0.64 -0.40
CA MET A 86 0.92 -1.46 -1.52
C MET A 86 1.77 -1.24 -2.78
N ALA A 87 3.08 -1.39 -2.60
CA ALA A 87 4.09 -1.20 -3.63
C ALA A 87 5.00 -2.43 -3.72
N ALA A 88 5.61 -2.66 -4.86
CA ALA A 88 6.63 -3.70 -5.03
C ALA A 88 7.93 -3.09 -5.55
N GLU A 89 9.05 -3.61 -5.08
CA GLU A 89 10.38 -3.26 -5.57
C GLU A 89 11.13 -4.55 -5.95
N SER A 90 11.56 -4.63 -7.20
CA SER A 90 12.42 -5.70 -7.69
C SER A 90 13.85 -5.20 -7.83
N ILE A 91 14.79 -5.90 -7.18
CA ILE A 91 16.22 -5.68 -7.34
C ILE A 91 16.71 -6.73 -8.34
N ILE A 92 17.03 -6.26 -9.54
CA ILE A 92 17.35 -7.14 -10.68
C ILE A 92 18.79 -7.62 -10.61
N ASP A 93 19.72 -6.76 -10.20
CA ASP A 93 21.15 -7.03 -10.04
C ASP A 93 21.54 -7.15 -8.55
N LEU A 94 20.82 -7.98 -7.80
CA LEU A 94 21.12 -8.25 -6.38
C LEU A 94 22.38 -9.12 -6.21
N GLY A 95 22.50 -10.17 -7.02
CA GLY A 95 23.55 -11.17 -6.90
C GLY A 95 23.27 -12.20 -5.79
N THR A 96 24.32 -12.91 -5.40
CA THR A 96 24.29 -13.86 -4.28
C THR A 96 25.10 -13.32 -3.08
N PRO A 97 25.00 -13.91 -1.89
CA PRO A 97 25.84 -13.53 -0.76
C PRO A 97 27.35 -13.68 -1.05
N GLU A 98 27.71 -14.67 -1.88
CA GLU A 98 29.11 -14.95 -2.29
C GLU A 98 29.58 -14.02 -3.41
N GLU A 99 28.66 -13.63 -4.31
CA GLU A 99 28.91 -12.77 -5.45
C GLU A 99 27.86 -11.64 -5.51
N PRO A 100 27.94 -10.66 -4.59
CA PRO A 100 27.00 -9.55 -4.58
C PRO A 100 27.17 -8.64 -5.80
N LEU A 101 26.07 -8.23 -6.42
CA LEU A 101 26.05 -7.26 -7.50
C LEU A 101 25.78 -5.83 -6.98
N HIS A 102 25.65 -4.88 -7.88
CA HIS A 102 25.69 -3.44 -7.54
C HIS A 102 24.35 -2.88 -7.01
N LYS A 103 23.22 -3.57 -7.20
CA LYS A 103 21.86 -3.14 -6.80
C LYS A 103 21.42 -1.80 -7.42
N ILE A 104 21.90 -1.51 -8.62
CA ILE A 104 21.64 -0.27 -9.37
C ILE A 104 20.61 -0.43 -10.48
N HIS A 105 20.20 -1.67 -10.77
CA HIS A 105 19.13 -1.98 -11.71
C HIS A 105 17.90 -2.46 -10.92
N LYS A 106 16.89 -1.60 -10.86
CA LYS A 106 15.68 -1.82 -10.07
C LYS A 106 14.42 -1.59 -10.91
N ALA A 107 13.33 -2.18 -10.47
CA ALA A 107 11.99 -1.87 -10.94
C ALA A 107 11.08 -1.62 -9.74
N SER A 108 10.26 -0.58 -9.81
CA SER A 108 9.34 -0.19 -8.74
C SER A 108 7.91 -0.10 -9.29
N LEU A 109 6.98 -0.72 -8.58
CA LEU A 109 5.55 -0.68 -8.86
C LEU A 109 4.84 -0.07 -7.66
N ALA A 110 4.03 0.96 -7.86
CA ALA A 110 3.13 1.49 -6.83
C ALA A 110 1.68 1.31 -7.30
N LEU A 111 0.89 0.51 -6.58
CA LEU A 111 -0.50 0.29 -6.94
C LEU A 111 -1.33 1.56 -6.81
N LYS A 112 -2.10 1.85 -7.84
CA LYS A 112 -3.00 3.01 -7.86
C LYS A 112 -4.32 2.64 -7.21
N LYS A 113 -4.72 3.36 -6.14
CA LYS A 113 -6.05 3.23 -5.53
C LYS A 113 -7.14 3.61 -6.53
N THR A 114 -8.24 2.86 -6.56
CA THR A 114 -9.43 3.21 -7.32
C THR A 114 -10.11 4.46 -6.73
N SER A 115 -11.02 5.08 -7.48
CA SER A 115 -11.79 6.23 -6.99
C SER A 115 -12.67 5.85 -5.81
N ALA A 116 -13.34 4.69 -5.89
CA ALA A 116 -14.18 4.16 -4.83
C ALA A 116 -13.41 3.94 -3.51
N TYR A 117 -12.23 3.35 -3.59
CA TYR A 117 -11.41 3.13 -2.39
C TYR A 117 -10.83 4.41 -1.80
N LYS A 118 -10.49 5.40 -2.64
CA LYS A 118 -10.08 6.72 -2.16
C LYS A 118 -11.20 7.43 -1.42
N GLU A 119 -12.42 7.38 -1.96
CA GLU A 119 -13.59 7.98 -1.32
C GLU A 119 -13.90 7.28 0.01
N LEU A 120 -13.91 5.95 0.04
CA LEU A 120 -14.06 5.17 1.26
C LEU A 120 -13.08 5.62 2.35
N LEU A 121 -11.77 5.66 2.04
CA LEU A 121 -10.74 6.12 2.99
C LEU A 121 -10.91 7.61 3.37
N GLY A 122 -11.56 8.38 2.51
CA GLY A 122 -11.88 9.79 2.76
C GLY A 122 -12.91 10.01 3.86
N ILE A 123 -13.85 9.08 4.03
CA ILE A 123 -15.00 9.21 4.92
C ILE A 123 -14.91 8.37 6.21
N VAL A 124 -14.15 7.24 6.19
CA VAL A 124 -14.08 6.36 7.38
C VAL A 124 -13.38 7.03 8.56
N ASN A 125 -13.82 6.64 9.76
CA ASN A 125 -13.26 7.08 11.05
C ASN A 125 -13.30 8.61 11.28
N LYS A 126 -14.15 9.33 10.54
CA LYS A 126 -14.35 10.78 10.66
C LYS A 126 -15.78 11.09 11.10
N ALA A 127 -15.96 12.19 11.82
CA ALA A 127 -17.27 12.72 12.14
C ALA A 127 -17.86 13.41 10.90
N LEU A 128 -18.89 12.81 10.33
CA LEU A 128 -19.59 13.27 9.12
C LEU A 128 -20.92 13.93 9.48
N THR A 129 -21.33 14.90 8.68
CA THR A 129 -22.69 15.43 8.73
C THR A 129 -23.67 14.42 8.10
N GLN A 130 -24.94 14.53 8.45
CA GLN A 130 -26.01 13.72 7.88
C GLN A 130 -26.01 13.79 6.34
N ARG A 131 -25.79 15.00 5.80
CA ARG A 131 -25.74 15.22 4.36
C ARG A 131 -24.56 14.50 3.69
N GLN A 132 -23.37 14.59 4.26
CA GLN A 132 -22.19 13.90 3.71
C GLN A 132 -22.39 12.38 3.63
N VAL A 133 -23.04 11.79 4.65
CA VAL A 133 -23.36 10.37 4.62
C VAL A 133 -24.44 10.07 3.57
N ALA A 134 -25.50 10.88 3.50
CA ALA A 134 -26.55 10.70 2.51
C ALA A 134 -26.01 10.78 1.08
N ASP A 135 -25.24 11.83 0.78
CA ASP A 135 -24.61 12.02 -0.52
C ASP A 135 -23.71 10.79 -0.88
N TYR A 136 -22.90 10.29 0.08
CA TYR A 136 -22.09 9.08 -0.14
C TYR A 136 -22.91 7.84 -0.47
N LEU A 137 -24.03 7.62 0.25
CA LEU A 137 -24.89 6.46 0.04
C LEU A 137 -25.61 6.51 -1.33
N GLU A 138 -25.93 7.70 -1.79
CA GLU A 138 -26.56 7.90 -3.12
C GLU A 138 -25.56 7.78 -4.26
N ASP A 139 -24.38 8.40 -4.11
CA ASP A 139 -23.32 8.39 -5.14
C ASP A 139 -22.75 6.99 -5.40
N TRP A 140 -22.70 6.14 -4.37
CA TRP A 140 -22.12 4.79 -4.42
C TRP A 140 -23.17 3.66 -4.27
N GLU A 141 -24.45 3.93 -4.59
CA GLU A 141 -25.56 2.98 -4.42
C GLU A 141 -25.26 1.58 -4.97
N GLY A 142 -24.57 1.49 -6.12
CA GLY A 142 -24.25 0.23 -6.80
C GLY A 142 -23.19 -0.64 -6.08
N ASP A 143 -22.41 -0.02 -5.22
CA ASP A 143 -21.27 -0.67 -4.53
C ASP A 143 -21.58 -0.95 -3.06
N LEU A 144 -22.81 -0.64 -2.58
CA LEU A 144 -23.17 -0.71 -1.18
C LEU A 144 -24.26 -1.74 -0.90
N VAL A 145 -24.08 -2.48 0.22
CA VAL A 145 -25.15 -3.26 0.85
C VAL A 145 -25.34 -2.75 2.26
N ILE A 146 -26.51 -2.19 2.55
CA ILE A 146 -26.80 -1.51 3.82
C ILE A 146 -27.72 -2.37 4.65
N PHE A 147 -27.39 -2.55 5.93
CA PHE A 147 -28.15 -3.38 6.86
C PHE A 147 -28.68 -2.56 8.03
N SER A 148 -29.91 -2.86 8.42
CA SER A 148 -30.51 -2.40 9.67
C SER A 148 -29.90 -3.08 10.90
N SER A 149 -30.29 -2.65 12.09
CA SER A 149 -29.93 -3.32 13.35
C SER A 149 -30.40 -4.77 13.42
N ASN A 150 -31.50 -5.11 12.73
CA ASN A 150 -32.06 -6.45 12.67
C ASN A 150 -31.45 -7.33 11.57
N GLY A 151 -30.49 -6.80 10.80
CA GLY A 151 -29.85 -7.51 9.70
C GLY A 151 -30.64 -7.50 8.39
N GLU A 152 -31.72 -6.74 8.27
CA GLU A 152 -32.45 -6.57 7.02
C GLU A 152 -31.74 -5.60 6.08
N VAL A 153 -31.79 -5.87 4.79
CA VAL A 153 -31.19 -4.99 3.77
C VAL A 153 -32.07 -3.78 3.53
N ILE A 154 -31.46 -2.61 3.53
CA ILE A 154 -32.11 -1.32 3.29
C ILE A 154 -31.62 -0.73 1.96
N GLU A 155 -32.51 -0.23 1.13
CA GLU A 155 -32.14 0.52 -0.08
C GLU A 155 -31.37 1.80 0.26
N SER A 156 -30.36 2.15 -0.54
CA SER A 156 -29.49 3.33 -0.31
C SER A 156 -30.29 4.62 -0.15
N LYS A 157 -31.30 4.86 -0.98
CA LYS A 157 -32.16 6.06 -0.89
C LYS A 157 -32.96 6.11 0.41
N LYS A 158 -33.47 4.96 0.89
CA LYS A 158 -34.17 4.89 2.17
C LYS A 158 -33.21 5.14 3.33
N ALA A 159 -32.00 4.57 3.25
CA ALA A 159 -30.96 4.77 4.24
C ALA A 159 -30.50 6.24 4.31
N ALA A 160 -30.24 6.86 3.14
CA ALA A 160 -29.90 8.27 3.05
C ALA A 160 -30.95 9.18 3.67
N LYS A 161 -32.24 8.95 3.34
CA LYS A 161 -33.35 9.68 3.94
C LYS A 161 -33.38 9.52 5.47
N ARG A 162 -33.17 8.29 5.98
CA ARG A 162 -33.14 8.05 7.43
C ARG A 162 -32.03 8.82 8.14
N PHE A 163 -30.86 8.94 7.54
CA PHE A 163 -29.79 9.77 8.09
C PHE A 163 -30.15 11.25 8.06
N MET A 164 -30.79 11.73 7.01
CA MET A 164 -31.24 13.14 6.92
C MET A 164 -32.33 13.49 7.96
N ASP A 165 -33.22 12.55 8.26
CA ASP A 165 -34.33 12.73 9.21
C ASP A 165 -33.91 12.54 10.68
N LEU A 166 -32.64 12.20 10.98
CA LEU A 166 -32.13 12.03 12.33
C LEU A 166 -32.21 13.33 13.14
N THR A 167 -32.92 13.30 14.27
CA THR A 167 -32.98 14.40 15.24
C THR A 167 -32.08 14.09 16.44
N ILE A 168 -31.76 15.12 17.24
CA ILE A 168 -30.99 14.95 18.48
C ILE A 168 -31.73 14.00 19.44
N GLU A 169 -33.03 14.10 19.51
CA GLU A 169 -33.89 13.28 20.42
C GLU A 169 -33.89 11.81 19.97
N SER A 170 -34.05 11.54 18.66
CA SER A 170 -34.01 10.19 18.16
C SER A 170 -32.61 9.56 18.30
N ALA A 171 -31.57 10.34 18.13
CA ALA A 171 -30.17 9.88 18.27
C ALA A 171 -29.82 9.58 19.75
N LYS A 172 -30.35 10.36 20.73
CA LYS A 172 -30.19 10.08 22.15
C LYS A 172 -30.92 8.79 22.58
N LYS A 173 -32.11 8.55 22.05
CA LYS A 173 -32.87 7.30 22.29
C LYS A 173 -32.11 6.08 21.77
N LEU A 174 -31.54 6.16 20.59
CA LEU A 174 -30.70 5.08 20.01
C LEU A 174 -29.50 4.72 20.90
N ASN A 175 -28.80 5.72 21.42
CA ASN A 175 -27.66 5.49 22.29
C ASN A 175 -28.05 4.92 23.66
N SER A 176 -29.26 5.17 24.16
CA SER A 176 -29.73 4.65 25.44
C SER A 176 -30.26 3.22 25.36
N VAL A 177 -30.77 2.78 24.19
CA VAL A 177 -31.29 1.41 24.01
C VAL A 177 -30.14 0.37 23.95
N VAL A 178 -28.93 0.78 23.65
CA VAL A 178 -27.74 -0.10 23.72
C VAL A 178 -27.35 -0.45 25.17
N GLY A 179 -27.89 0.26 26.17
CA GLY A 179 -27.56 0.09 27.60
C GLY A 179 -28.57 -0.69 28.46
N ASP A 180 -29.84 -0.83 28.07
CA ASP A 180 -30.87 -1.44 28.95
C ASP A 180 -31.77 -2.44 28.22
N PHE A 181 -31.53 -3.73 28.47
CA PHE A 181 -32.51 -4.79 28.26
C PHE A 181 -33.45 -4.85 29.47
N SER A 182 -34.55 -4.10 29.48
CA SER A 182 -35.62 -4.34 30.44
C SER A 182 -37.00 -4.27 29.80
N SER A 183 -37.73 -5.30 30.09
CA SER A 183 -39.07 -5.70 29.69
C SER A 183 -40.14 -4.77 30.19
N SER A 184 -40.69 -3.93 29.36
CA SER A 184 -42.12 -3.51 29.26
C SER A 184 -42.25 -2.23 28.43
N MET A 185 -42.30 -2.41 27.12
CA MET A 185 -42.55 -1.29 26.20
C MET A 185 -44.05 -1.10 25.94
N SER A 186 -44.53 0.14 26.00
CA SER A 186 -45.87 0.52 25.59
C SER A 186 -46.05 0.42 24.06
N ASN A 187 -47.28 0.40 23.54
CA ASN A 187 -47.55 0.34 22.10
C ASN A 187 -46.95 1.51 21.30
N LEU A 188 -46.83 2.70 21.93
CA LEU A 188 -46.18 3.87 21.33
C LEU A 188 -44.67 3.67 21.23
N GLU A 189 -44.04 3.14 22.28
CA GLU A 189 -42.62 2.77 22.29
C GLU A 189 -42.28 1.67 21.27
N ARG A 190 -43.22 0.73 21.00
CA ARG A 190 -43.09 -0.29 19.97
C ARG A 190 -43.09 0.28 18.54
N ILE A 191 -43.89 1.33 18.28
CA ILE A 191 -43.93 2.01 16.98
C ILE A 191 -42.65 2.83 16.80
N GLU A 192 -42.21 3.57 17.81
CA GLU A 192 -40.97 4.32 17.84
C GLU A 192 -39.75 3.37 17.73
N ALA A 193 -39.78 2.21 18.40
CA ALA A 193 -38.73 1.17 18.27
C ALA A 193 -38.67 0.57 16.87
N LYS A 194 -39.82 0.31 16.22
CA LYS A 194 -39.85 -0.15 14.82
C LYS A 194 -39.28 0.88 13.83
N GLU A 195 -39.47 2.17 14.07
CA GLU A 195 -38.84 3.22 13.27
C GLU A 195 -37.33 3.30 13.53
N GLN A 196 -36.89 3.07 14.77
CA GLN A 196 -35.47 2.99 15.15
C GLN A 196 -34.76 1.75 14.58
N GLU A 197 -35.45 0.62 14.44
CA GLU A 197 -34.94 -0.62 13.83
C GLU A 197 -34.54 -0.46 12.35
N THR A 198 -34.99 0.58 11.67
CA THR A 198 -34.72 0.85 10.26
C THR A 198 -33.49 1.73 10.01
N ILE A 199 -32.80 2.21 11.08
CA ILE A 199 -31.57 2.99 10.90
C ILE A 199 -30.42 2.04 10.53
N PRO A 200 -29.60 2.42 9.55
CA PRO A 200 -28.46 1.63 9.17
C PRO A 200 -27.49 1.43 10.34
N SER A 201 -27.12 0.18 10.60
CA SER A 201 -26.14 -0.19 11.63
C SER A 201 -24.82 -0.68 11.04
N ARG A 202 -24.89 -1.26 9.84
CA ARG A 202 -23.76 -1.82 9.12
C ARG A 202 -23.91 -1.51 7.63
N ILE A 203 -22.79 -1.14 7.00
CA ILE A 203 -22.69 -0.93 5.56
C ILE A 203 -21.56 -1.81 5.06
N GLU A 204 -21.81 -2.61 4.03
CA GLU A 204 -20.80 -3.36 3.31
C GLU A 204 -20.51 -2.63 2.00
N VAL A 205 -19.24 -2.31 1.77
CA VAL A 205 -18.76 -1.64 0.56
C VAL A 205 -18.02 -2.65 -0.28
N VAL A 206 -18.55 -2.98 -1.45
CA VAL A 206 -18.05 -4.04 -2.35
C VAL A 206 -17.35 -3.40 -3.53
N ILE A 207 -16.06 -3.21 -3.43
CA ILE A 207 -15.26 -2.44 -4.42
C ILE A 207 -13.92 -3.12 -4.71
N THR A 208 -13.32 -2.77 -5.85
CA THR A 208 -11.92 -3.06 -6.13
C THR A 208 -11.06 -1.97 -5.48
N PRO A 209 -10.18 -2.29 -4.50
CA PRO A 209 -9.42 -1.26 -3.78
C PRO A 209 -8.27 -0.67 -4.62
N PHE A 210 -7.55 -1.50 -5.34
CA PHE A 210 -6.43 -1.10 -6.18
C PHE A 210 -6.60 -1.63 -7.60
N HIS A 211 -6.16 -0.86 -8.60
CA HIS A 211 -6.16 -1.31 -9.98
C HIS A 211 -5.31 -2.58 -10.13
N GLY A 212 -5.91 -3.63 -10.66
CA GLY A 212 -5.27 -4.93 -10.88
C GLY A 212 -5.43 -5.94 -9.74
N LEU A 213 -6.02 -5.57 -8.60
CA LEU A 213 -6.43 -6.52 -7.56
C LEU A 213 -7.92 -6.90 -7.70
N GLY A 214 -8.30 -7.95 -6.98
CA GLY A 214 -9.69 -8.42 -6.95
C GLY A 214 -10.64 -7.50 -6.17
N ILE A 215 -11.95 -7.77 -6.34
CA ILE A 215 -13.02 -7.11 -5.58
C ILE A 215 -12.94 -7.54 -4.12
N ARG A 216 -13.21 -6.61 -3.19
CA ARG A 216 -13.26 -6.86 -1.75
C ARG A 216 -14.46 -6.20 -1.10
N THR A 217 -14.90 -6.79 0.01
CA THR A 217 -15.96 -6.25 0.85
C THR A 217 -15.34 -5.60 2.09
N PHE A 218 -15.60 -4.31 2.26
CA PHE A 218 -15.22 -3.54 3.44
C PHE A 218 -16.45 -3.34 4.33
N VAL A 219 -16.35 -3.71 5.59
CA VAL A 219 -17.45 -3.61 6.54
C VAL A 219 -17.31 -2.34 7.37
N LEU A 220 -18.32 -1.48 7.30
CA LEU A 220 -18.42 -0.26 8.09
C LEU A 220 -19.47 -0.45 9.19
N ARG A 221 -19.12 -0.10 10.43
CA ARG A 221 -20.08 0.07 11.52
C ARG A 221 -20.49 1.52 11.63
N VAL A 222 -21.79 1.75 11.74
CA VAL A 222 -22.35 3.08 11.90
C VAL A 222 -22.41 3.42 13.40
N SER A 223 -21.89 4.59 13.76
CA SER A 223 -21.98 5.16 15.10
C SER A 223 -22.54 6.58 15.00
N ILE A 224 -23.45 6.95 15.90
CA ILE A 224 -24.07 8.27 15.91
C ILE A 224 -23.57 9.01 17.14
N LEU A 225 -22.95 10.17 16.91
CA LEU A 225 -22.48 11.06 17.96
C LEU A 225 -23.51 12.18 18.20
N THR A 226 -23.93 12.34 19.43
CA THR A 226 -24.86 13.39 19.85
C THR A 226 -24.19 14.34 20.83
N ASN A 227 -24.25 15.63 20.50
CA ASN A 227 -23.89 16.71 21.42
C ASN A 227 -25.19 17.54 21.70
N ASP A 228 -25.33 18.06 22.91
CA ASP A 228 -26.58 18.77 23.34
C ASP A 228 -26.89 20.05 22.53
N VAL A 229 -26.00 20.51 21.69
CA VAL A 229 -26.08 21.82 21.00
C VAL A 229 -25.99 21.74 19.49
N ARG A 230 -25.58 20.61 18.88
CA ARG A 230 -25.35 20.47 17.45
C ARG A 230 -26.12 19.31 16.85
N ALA A 231 -26.41 19.39 15.54
CA ALA A 231 -26.99 18.27 14.81
C ALA A 231 -26.16 16.99 14.99
N PRO A 232 -26.82 15.79 14.98
CA PRO A 232 -26.12 14.51 15.10
C PRO A 232 -25.03 14.37 14.04
N GLN A 233 -23.90 13.82 14.44
CA GLN A 233 -22.83 13.46 13.53
C GLN A 233 -22.73 11.94 13.42
N ILE A 234 -22.37 11.46 12.24
CA ILE A 234 -22.25 10.03 11.96
C ILE A 234 -20.78 9.69 11.78
N VAL A 235 -20.34 8.58 12.38
CA VAL A 235 -19.00 8.02 12.17
C VAL A 235 -19.17 6.65 11.54
N LEU A 236 -18.58 6.47 10.38
CA LEU A 236 -18.48 5.20 9.68
C LEU A 236 -17.12 4.57 10.04
N ARG A 237 -17.13 3.60 10.94
CA ARG A 237 -15.92 2.95 11.42
C ARG A 237 -15.60 1.73 10.57
N LEU A 238 -14.44 1.72 9.93
CA LEU A 238 -13.94 0.57 9.18
C LEU A 238 -13.56 -0.56 10.16
N VAL A 239 -14.10 -1.74 9.92
CA VAL A 239 -13.86 -2.93 10.74
C VAL A 239 -12.70 -3.70 10.12
N LYS A 240 -11.73 -4.15 10.93
CA LYS A 240 -10.60 -4.98 10.52
C LYS A 240 -9.76 -4.36 9.41
N GLU A 241 -9.45 -3.07 9.54
CA GLU A 241 -8.69 -2.33 8.53
C GLU A 241 -7.30 -2.94 8.29
N GLU A 242 -6.57 -3.25 9.37
CA GLU A 242 -5.23 -3.83 9.30
C GLU A 242 -5.24 -5.23 8.68
N GLU A 243 -6.15 -6.12 9.11
CA GLU A 243 -6.31 -7.45 8.53
C GLU A 243 -6.60 -7.36 7.01
N GLY A 244 -7.47 -6.40 6.63
CA GLY A 244 -7.78 -6.16 5.22
C GLY A 244 -6.57 -5.72 4.39
N LEU A 245 -5.68 -4.89 4.97
CA LEU A 245 -4.42 -4.50 4.33
C LEU A 245 -3.46 -5.67 4.19
N GLU A 246 -3.34 -6.52 5.23
CA GLU A 246 -2.51 -7.72 5.20
C GLU A 246 -2.96 -8.70 4.12
N GLU A 247 -4.25 -8.96 4.04
CA GLU A 247 -4.83 -9.83 3.01
C GLU A 247 -4.61 -9.27 1.59
N MET A 248 -4.77 -7.95 1.39
CA MET A 248 -4.50 -7.32 0.10
C MET A 248 -3.03 -7.43 -0.30
N ALA A 249 -2.10 -7.28 0.65
CA ALA A 249 -0.68 -7.44 0.40
C ALA A 249 -0.32 -8.90 0.08
N GLN A 250 -0.97 -9.87 0.72
CA GLN A 250 -0.79 -11.29 0.43
C GLN A 250 -1.30 -11.64 -0.97
N ASP A 251 -2.48 -11.15 -1.36
CA ASP A 251 -3.01 -11.34 -2.73
C ASP A 251 -2.08 -10.72 -3.77
N PHE A 252 -1.58 -9.52 -3.50
CA PHE A 252 -0.64 -8.84 -4.38
C PHE A 252 0.69 -9.60 -4.50
N SER A 253 1.23 -10.08 -3.38
CA SER A 253 2.43 -10.92 -3.38
C SER A 253 2.23 -12.21 -4.16
N THR A 254 1.09 -12.88 -3.99
CA THR A 254 0.74 -14.11 -4.70
C THR A 254 0.63 -13.86 -6.20
N LEU A 255 -0.06 -12.79 -6.59
CA LEU A 255 -0.19 -12.39 -8.01
C LEU A 255 1.19 -12.17 -8.66
N LEU A 256 2.09 -11.47 -7.98
CA LEU A 256 3.44 -11.26 -8.50
C LEU A 256 4.27 -12.57 -8.54
N MET A 257 4.13 -13.43 -7.53
CA MET A 257 4.80 -14.73 -7.47
C MET A 257 4.37 -15.66 -8.62
N GLU A 258 3.10 -15.63 -8.99
CA GLU A 258 2.54 -16.41 -10.10
C GLU A 258 2.90 -15.83 -11.48
N SER A 259 3.15 -14.52 -11.55
CA SER A 259 3.37 -13.80 -12.81
C SER A 259 4.84 -13.61 -13.15
N ILE A 260 5.76 -13.62 -12.16
CA ILE A 260 7.20 -13.43 -12.37
C ILE A 260 7.93 -14.78 -12.36
N ASP A 261 8.40 -15.22 -13.52
CA ASP A 261 8.95 -16.56 -13.73
C ASP A 261 10.27 -16.84 -12.97
N ASN A 262 11.10 -15.84 -12.75
CA ASN A 262 12.49 -16.01 -12.32
C ASN A 262 12.82 -15.42 -10.95
N SER A 263 11.81 -15.10 -10.14
CA SER A 263 12.04 -14.45 -8.85
C SER A 263 11.24 -15.08 -7.72
N GLN A 264 11.79 -14.96 -6.52
CA GLN A 264 11.03 -15.12 -5.29
C GLN A 264 10.48 -13.77 -4.85
N VAL A 265 9.24 -13.76 -4.38
CA VAL A 265 8.56 -12.57 -3.89
C VAL A 265 8.42 -12.68 -2.38
N TYR A 266 8.84 -11.65 -1.68
CA TYR A 266 8.77 -11.55 -0.22
C TYR A 266 7.92 -10.36 0.20
N ILE A 267 7.20 -10.48 1.29
CA ILE A 267 6.54 -9.33 1.94
C ILE A 267 7.54 -8.66 2.86
N GLY A 268 7.80 -7.38 2.62
CA GLY A 268 8.78 -6.59 3.36
C GLY A 268 9.25 -5.37 2.57
N SER A 269 10.23 -4.65 3.10
CA SER A 269 10.89 -3.51 2.46
C SER A 269 12.40 -3.64 2.51
N VAL A 270 13.09 -3.10 1.51
CA VAL A 270 14.55 -3.12 1.41
C VAL A 270 15.12 -1.72 1.64
#